data_557d7cc4ab89f2f65842621675b64b00
#
_entry.id   557d7cc4ab89f2f65842621675b64b00
#
_cell.length_a   1.000
_cell.length_b   1.000
_cell.length_c   1.000
_cell.angle_alpha   90.00
_cell.angle_beta   90.00
_cell.angle_gamma   90.00
#
_symmetry.space_group_name_H-M   'P 1'
#
loop_
_entity.id
_entity.type
_entity.pdbx_description
1 polymer ?
#
loop_
_entity_poly.entity_id
_entity_poly.type
_entity_poly.pdbx_seq_one_letter_code
_entity_poly.pdbx_strand_id
1 'polypeptide(L)'
;MAIKAGKTKEMPSFVQNFGKEEPKIEKPTPFTPDDLKKGTISHKLPKPTGYRMLILPFAPAEKTKGGIYLAKQTVDRERLTTVVGYIVALGPDAYKDLNKFPEGPWCKEGDWVVFGRYAGARIQIDGGDLRLLNDDEILALIDDPEDILGF
;
A
#
# COMPACT_ATOMS: atom_id res chain seq x y z
N MET A 1 -45.45 22.26 28.77
CA MET A 1 -44.39 22.06 28.68
C MET A 1 -43.75 22.02 27.39
N ALA A 2 -43.02 22.85 27.27
CA ALA A 2 -42.50 22.94 26.01
C ALA A 2 -41.55 21.81 25.83
N ILE A 3 -42.05 20.86 25.26
CA ILE A 3 -41.23 19.88 24.83
C ILE A 3 -40.27 20.49 23.90
N LYS A 4 -39.75 21.36 24.04
CA LYS A 4 -38.62 21.85 23.31
C LYS A 4 -38.35 21.14 22.00
N ALA A 5 -39.43 20.91 21.35
CA ALA A 5 -39.38 20.20 20.10
C ALA A 5 -38.34 20.77 19.14
N GLY A 6 -38.17 22.04 19.20
CA GLY A 6 -37.17 22.69 18.38
C GLY A 6 -35.74 22.30 18.66
N LYS A 7 -35.45 21.96 19.89
CA LYS A 7 -34.10 21.56 20.22
C LYS A 7 -33.74 20.18 19.73
N THR A 8 -34.73 19.32 19.78
CA THR A 8 -34.50 17.96 19.39
C THR A 8 -34.42 17.79 17.90
N LYS A 9 -34.71 18.85 17.21
CA LYS A 9 -34.80 18.74 15.76
C LYS A 9 -33.62 19.31 15.03
N GLU A 10 -32.59 19.64 15.72
CA GLU A 10 -31.34 19.81 15.00
C GLU A 10 -31.01 18.53 14.31
N MET A 11 -31.10 18.58 13.00
CA MET A 11 -30.70 17.43 12.20
C MET A 11 -29.25 17.13 12.42
N PRO A 12 -28.89 15.85 12.50
CA PRO A 12 -27.48 15.49 12.47
C PRO A 12 -26.78 16.20 11.32
N SER A 13 -25.56 16.61 11.56
CA SER A 13 -24.79 17.39 10.59
C SER A 13 -24.69 16.73 9.21
N PHE A 14 -24.73 15.41 9.15
CA PHE A 14 -24.69 14.71 7.89
C PHE A 14 -25.97 14.94 7.06
N VAL A 15 -27.11 15.12 7.69
CA VAL A 15 -28.38 15.40 7.00
C VAL A 15 -28.41 16.84 6.49
N GLN A 16 -27.86 17.75 7.25
CA GLN A 16 -27.75 19.14 6.83
C GLN A 16 -26.85 19.31 5.61
N ASN A 17 -25.91 18.42 5.44
CA ASN A 17 -25.00 18.42 4.31
C ASN A 17 -25.50 17.60 3.12
N PHE A 18 -26.71 17.07 3.25
CA PHE A 18 -27.32 16.30 2.18
C PHE A 18 -27.55 17.20 0.96
N GLY A 19 -26.89 16.87 -0.16
CA GLY A 19 -26.97 17.72 -1.35
C GLY A 19 -25.84 18.74 -1.47
N LYS A 20 -25.00 18.89 -0.46
CA LYS A 20 -23.73 19.58 -0.61
C LYS A 20 -22.69 18.57 -1.12
N GLU A 21 -21.77 19.05 -1.95
CA GLU A 21 -20.64 18.22 -2.31
C GLU A 21 -19.98 17.72 -1.02
N GLU A 22 -19.91 16.40 -0.85
CA GLU A 22 -19.11 15.85 0.21
C GLU A 22 -17.70 16.40 0.07
N PRO A 23 -17.08 16.83 1.18
CA PRO A 23 -15.67 17.17 1.10
C PRO A 23 -14.98 15.97 0.49
N LYS A 24 -14.34 16.18 -0.64
CA LYS A 24 -13.52 15.15 -1.27
C LYS A 24 -12.52 14.73 -0.21
N ILE A 25 -12.76 13.59 0.41
CA ILE A 25 -11.74 12.93 1.18
C ILE A 25 -10.69 12.58 0.15
N GLU A 26 -9.71 13.43 0.03
CA GLU A 26 -8.54 13.08 -0.74
C GLU A 26 -8.04 11.76 -0.16
N LYS A 27 -8.19 10.71 -0.94
CA LYS A 27 -7.55 9.44 -0.58
C LYS A 27 -6.10 9.79 -0.36
N PRO A 28 -5.54 9.49 0.80
CA PRO A 28 -4.15 9.79 1.03
C PRO A 28 -3.34 9.23 -0.13
N THR A 29 -2.51 10.07 -0.71
CA THR A 29 -1.61 9.63 -1.78
C THR A 29 -0.79 8.48 -1.25
N PRO A 30 -0.74 7.36 -1.95
CA PRO A 30 0.06 6.24 -1.48
C PRO A 30 1.52 6.66 -1.36
N PHE A 31 2.17 6.13 -0.33
CA PHE A 31 3.60 6.35 -0.16
C PHE A 31 4.38 5.90 -1.38
N THR A 32 5.38 6.66 -1.73
CA THR A 32 6.33 6.29 -2.77
C THR A 32 7.67 5.92 -2.15
N PRO A 33 8.50 5.17 -2.85
CA PRO A 33 9.87 4.91 -2.38
C PRO A 33 10.68 6.17 -2.11
N ASP A 34 10.38 7.26 -2.82
CA ASP A 34 11.05 8.54 -2.61
C ASP A 34 10.67 9.18 -1.27
N ASP A 35 9.46 8.97 -0.80
CA ASP A 35 9.04 9.43 0.53
C ASP A 35 9.83 8.74 1.64
N LEU A 36 10.19 7.48 1.43
CA LEU A 36 11.05 6.72 2.34
C LEU A 36 12.46 7.30 2.38
N LYS A 37 13.02 7.65 1.24
CA LYS A 37 14.35 8.23 1.14
C LYS A 37 14.44 9.61 1.80
N LYS A 38 13.35 10.36 1.74
CA LYS A 38 13.27 11.68 2.39
C LYS A 38 13.11 11.60 3.91
N GLY A 39 12.91 10.41 4.44
CA GLY A 39 12.77 10.20 5.87
C GLY A 39 11.48 10.72 6.49
N THR A 40 10.56 11.20 5.68
CA THR A 40 9.33 11.86 6.14
C THR A 40 8.41 10.93 6.91
N ILE A 41 8.45 9.65 6.61
CA ILE A 41 7.55 8.64 7.19
C ILE A 41 8.27 7.49 7.88
N SER A 42 9.59 7.48 7.88
CA SER A 42 10.37 6.35 8.40
C SER A 42 10.04 5.99 9.85
N HIS A 43 9.71 6.97 10.67
CA HIS A 43 9.37 6.75 12.06
C HIS A 43 7.99 6.12 12.28
N LYS A 44 7.12 6.15 11.28
CA LYS A 44 5.78 5.58 11.34
C LYS A 44 5.73 4.15 10.80
N LEU A 45 6.80 3.68 10.19
CA LEU A 45 6.83 2.37 9.58
C LEU A 45 7.01 1.30 10.64
N PRO A 46 6.21 0.22 10.58
CA PRO A 46 6.45 -0.93 11.43
C PRO A 46 7.79 -1.59 11.08
N LYS A 47 8.44 -2.17 12.06
CA LYS A 47 9.67 -2.92 11.86
C LYS A 47 9.33 -4.40 11.77
N PRO A 48 9.64 -5.07 10.68
CA PRO A 48 9.39 -6.51 10.57
C PRO A 48 10.26 -7.29 11.56
N THR A 49 9.70 -8.34 12.11
CA THR A 49 10.39 -9.22 13.04
C THR A 49 10.62 -10.59 12.44
N GLY A 50 11.60 -11.34 12.98
CA GLY A 50 11.88 -12.69 12.52
C GLY A 50 12.27 -12.71 11.04
N TYR A 51 11.65 -13.60 10.30
CA TYR A 51 11.90 -13.78 8.86
C TYR A 51 10.93 -13.03 7.97
N ARG A 52 10.20 -12.06 8.52
CA ARG A 52 9.23 -11.26 7.76
C ARG A 52 9.89 -10.08 7.08
N MET A 53 9.19 -9.56 6.09
CA MET A 53 9.65 -8.40 5.32
C MET A 53 8.52 -7.38 5.21
N LEU A 54 8.88 -6.12 5.22
CA LEU A 54 7.94 -5.02 5.00
C LEU A 54 7.98 -4.59 3.54
N ILE A 55 6.84 -4.61 2.91
CA ILE A 55 6.68 -4.29 1.49
C ILE A 55 5.78 -3.07 1.34
N LEU A 56 6.23 -2.13 0.53
CA LEU A 56 5.42 -1.01 0.07
C LEU A 56 4.79 -1.38 -1.28
N PRO A 57 3.47 -1.57 -1.34
CA PRO A 57 2.81 -1.90 -2.60
C PRO A 57 3.06 -0.84 -3.67
N PHE A 58 3.23 -1.30 -4.90
CA PHE A 58 3.42 -0.42 -6.03
C PHE A 58 2.15 0.40 -6.31
N ALA A 59 2.31 1.71 -6.41
CA ALA A 59 1.24 2.62 -6.77
C ALA A 59 1.55 3.20 -8.15
N PRO A 60 0.99 2.63 -9.23
CA PRO A 60 1.23 3.17 -10.57
C PRO A 60 0.66 4.57 -10.71
N ALA A 61 1.29 5.36 -11.58
CA ALA A 61 0.83 6.72 -11.85
C ALA A 61 -0.63 6.72 -12.33
N GLU A 62 -1.43 7.56 -11.73
CA GLU A 62 -2.88 7.56 -11.98
C GLU A 62 -3.28 8.15 -13.34
N LYS A 63 -2.36 8.82 -14.03
CA LYS A 63 -2.68 9.56 -15.26
C LYS A 63 -1.86 9.07 -16.43
N THR A 64 -2.51 8.85 -17.56
CA THR A 64 -1.82 8.75 -18.85
C THR A 64 -1.17 10.09 -19.20
N LYS A 65 -0.23 10.09 -20.14
CA LYS A 65 0.42 11.32 -20.62
C LYS A 65 -0.57 12.40 -21.10
N GLY A 66 -1.79 12.03 -21.42
CA GLY A 66 -2.87 12.95 -21.79
C GLY A 66 -3.81 13.36 -20.67
N GLY A 67 -3.57 12.90 -19.44
CA GLY A 67 -4.43 13.19 -18.29
C GLY A 67 -5.78 12.49 -18.30
N ILE A 68 -5.98 11.51 -19.17
CA ILE A 68 -7.23 10.78 -19.34
C ILE A 68 -7.11 9.42 -18.68
N TYR A 69 -8.08 9.09 -17.82
CA TYR A 69 -8.22 7.74 -17.25
C TYR A 69 -8.97 6.84 -18.22
N LEU A 70 -8.36 5.71 -18.54
CA LEU A 70 -9.08 4.61 -19.16
C LEU A 70 -9.49 3.64 -18.06
N ALA A 71 -10.78 3.36 -17.94
CA ALA A 71 -11.34 2.51 -16.89
C ALA A 71 -10.66 1.14 -16.79
N LYS A 72 -10.31 0.54 -17.91
CA LYS A 72 -9.59 -0.72 -17.96
C LYS A 72 -8.20 -0.62 -17.34
N GLN A 73 -7.48 0.45 -17.64
CA GLN A 73 -6.15 0.67 -17.07
C GLN A 73 -6.18 0.89 -15.56
N THR A 74 -7.24 1.51 -15.05
CA THR A 74 -7.42 1.70 -13.62
C THR A 74 -7.57 0.38 -12.89
N VAL A 75 -8.38 -0.54 -13.42
CA VAL A 75 -8.59 -1.86 -12.85
C VAL A 75 -7.29 -2.68 -12.88
N ASP A 76 -6.57 -2.66 -13.99
CA ASP A 76 -5.30 -3.37 -14.11
C ASP A 76 -4.25 -2.81 -13.14
N ARG A 77 -4.22 -1.51 -12.96
CA ARG A 77 -3.31 -0.86 -12.01
C ARG A 77 -3.63 -1.21 -10.57
N GLU A 78 -4.90 -1.26 -10.20
CA GLU A 78 -5.31 -1.71 -8.87
C GLU A 78 -4.89 -3.15 -8.62
N ARG A 79 -4.93 -4.00 -9.62
CA ARG A 79 -4.45 -5.39 -9.52
C ARG A 79 -2.94 -5.46 -9.28
N LEU A 80 -2.17 -4.59 -9.90
CA LEU A 80 -0.72 -4.54 -9.72
C LEU A 80 -0.33 -4.18 -8.29
N THR A 81 -1.06 -3.31 -7.62
CA THR A 81 -0.80 -2.96 -6.23
C THR A 81 -0.93 -4.14 -5.28
N THR A 82 -1.60 -5.20 -5.70
CA THR A 82 -1.78 -6.40 -4.88
C THR A 82 -0.70 -7.45 -5.10
N VAL A 83 0.18 -7.28 -6.06
CA VAL A 83 1.16 -8.30 -6.44
C VAL A 83 2.58 -7.77 -6.66
N VAL A 84 2.75 -6.48 -6.78
CA VAL A 84 4.06 -5.83 -6.98
C VAL A 84 4.35 -4.88 -5.84
N GLY A 85 5.56 -4.88 -5.35
CA GLY A 85 5.95 -4.00 -4.27
C GLY A 85 7.45 -3.79 -4.14
N TYR A 86 7.78 -2.78 -3.34
CA TYR A 86 9.13 -2.37 -3.03
C TYR A 86 9.52 -2.88 -1.64
N ILE A 87 10.69 -3.48 -1.51
CA ILE A 87 11.18 -3.97 -0.22
C ILE A 87 11.68 -2.80 0.61
N VAL A 88 10.98 -2.51 1.69
CA VAL A 88 11.31 -1.43 2.61
C VAL A 88 12.31 -1.88 3.66
N ALA A 89 12.06 -3.03 4.26
CA ALA A 89 12.87 -3.55 5.34
C ALA A 89 12.76 -5.08 5.41
N LEU A 90 13.85 -5.70 5.82
CA LEU A 90 13.92 -7.13 6.11
C LEU A 90 14.01 -7.34 7.63
N GLY A 91 13.32 -8.35 8.12
CA GLY A 91 13.47 -8.78 9.51
C GLY A 91 14.87 -9.39 9.74
N PRO A 92 15.30 -9.47 11.01
CA PRO A 92 16.66 -9.93 11.32
C PRO A 92 16.94 -11.36 10.91
N ASP A 93 15.93 -12.21 10.78
CA ASP A 93 16.08 -13.61 10.40
C ASP A 93 15.75 -13.88 8.94
N ALA A 94 15.39 -12.86 8.17
CA ALA A 94 15.03 -13.01 6.76
C ALA A 94 16.21 -13.59 5.97
N TYR A 95 15.95 -14.67 5.23
CA TYR A 95 16.94 -15.40 4.42
C TYR A 95 18.13 -15.97 5.20
N LYS A 96 17.99 -16.17 6.51
CA LYS A 96 19.04 -16.73 7.34
C LYS A 96 19.02 -18.26 7.42
N ASP A 97 17.93 -18.89 7.04
CA ASP A 97 17.82 -20.34 7.02
C ASP A 97 18.56 -20.90 5.80
N LEU A 98 19.76 -21.44 6.03
CA LEU A 98 20.59 -21.97 4.96
C LEU A 98 20.05 -23.24 4.33
N ASN A 99 19.18 -23.98 5.02
CA ASN A 99 18.52 -25.14 4.42
C ASN A 99 17.46 -24.71 3.40
N LYS A 100 16.80 -23.60 3.66
CA LYS A 100 15.76 -23.05 2.79
C LYS A 100 16.35 -22.14 1.71
N PHE A 101 17.39 -21.40 2.05
CA PHE A 101 18.04 -20.44 1.16
C PHE A 101 19.54 -20.75 1.03
N PRO A 102 19.91 -21.90 0.42
CA PRO A 102 21.32 -22.31 0.35
C PRO A 102 22.19 -21.37 -0.49
N GLU A 103 21.58 -20.65 -1.41
CA GLU A 103 22.30 -19.69 -2.28
C GLU A 103 22.24 -18.26 -1.78
N GLY A 104 21.71 -18.05 -0.57
CA GLY A 104 21.61 -16.74 0.03
C GLY A 104 20.27 -16.04 -0.22
N PRO A 105 20.17 -14.74 0.08
CA PRO A 105 18.94 -13.99 -0.04
C PRO A 105 18.39 -13.93 -1.46
N TRP A 106 17.09 -14.05 -1.60
CA TRP A 106 16.42 -13.88 -2.90
C TRP A 106 16.28 -12.42 -3.29
N CYS A 107 16.21 -11.55 -2.31
CA CYS A 107 16.07 -10.11 -2.52
C CYS A 107 16.66 -9.34 -1.34
N LYS A 108 16.75 -8.04 -1.50
CA LYS A 108 17.29 -7.12 -0.48
C LYS A 108 16.44 -5.86 -0.41
N GLU A 109 16.69 -5.06 0.59
CA GLU A 109 16.06 -3.73 0.69
C GLU A 109 16.33 -2.91 -0.56
N GLY A 110 15.30 -2.29 -1.09
CA GLY A 110 15.39 -1.50 -2.31
C GLY A 110 15.02 -2.25 -3.59
N ASP A 111 14.80 -3.55 -3.51
CA ASP A 111 14.39 -4.33 -4.68
C ASP A 111 12.88 -4.23 -4.93
N TRP A 112 12.51 -4.31 -6.18
CA TRP A 112 11.12 -4.50 -6.59
C TRP A 112 10.84 -5.98 -6.76
N VAL A 113 9.73 -6.43 -6.22
CA VAL A 113 9.38 -7.85 -6.18
C VAL A 113 7.93 -8.08 -6.58
N VAL A 114 7.68 -9.32 -7.02
CA VAL A 114 6.33 -9.83 -7.26
C VAL A 114 6.03 -10.87 -6.18
N PHE A 115 4.85 -10.80 -5.63
CA PHE A 115 4.38 -11.71 -4.58
C PHE A 115 2.92 -12.14 -4.84
N GLY A 116 2.48 -13.16 -4.15
CA GLY A 116 1.10 -13.65 -4.28
C GLY A 116 0.09 -12.65 -3.76
N ARG A 117 -1.03 -12.51 -4.44
CA ARG A 117 -2.09 -11.56 -4.09
C ARG A 117 -2.60 -11.72 -2.66
N TYR A 118 -2.65 -12.93 -2.17
CA TYR A 118 -3.14 -13.26 -0.85
C TYR A 118 -2.03 -13.52 0.17
N ALA A 119 -0.79 -13.32 -0.23
CA ALA A 119 0.35 -13.54 0.64
C ALA A 119 0.44 -12.47 1.73
N GLY A 120 0.81 -12.90 2.92
CA GLY A 120 1.10 -12.01 4.03
C GLY A 120 -0.10 -11.29 4.62
N ALA A 121 0.21 -10.29 5.42
CA ALA A 121 -0.78 -9.45 6.09
C ALA A 121 -0.77 -8.03 5.51
N ARG A 122 -1.93 -7.44 5.40
CA ARG A 122 -2.08 -6.03 5.01
C ARG A 122 -2.13 -5.16 6.25
N ILE A 123 -1.42 -4.06 6.21
CA ILE A 123 -1.39 -3.07 7.27
C ILE A 123 -1.72 -1.71 6.68
N GLN A 124 -2.64 -1.02 7.31
CA GLN A 124 -2.92 0.38 6.99
C GLN A 124 -2.25 1.28 8.00
N ILE A 125 -1.53 2.25 7.51
CA ILE A 125 -0.98 3.32 8.32
C ILE A 125 -1.45 4.67 7.75
N ASP A 126 -1.23 5.72 8.51
CA ASP A 126 -1.54 7.06 8.03
C ASP A 126 -0.72 7.35 6.76
N GLY A 127 -1.40 7.47 5.64
CA GLY A 127 -0.80 7.73 4.33
C GLY A 127 -0.80 6.55 3.36
N GLY A 128 -1.09 5.33 3.77
CA GLY A 128 -1.18 4.24 2.81
C GLY A 128 -1.17 2.84 3.39
N ASP A 129 -1.14 1.88 2.50
CA ASP A 129 -1.13 0.47 2.82
C ASP A 129 0.28 -0.10 2.73
N LEU A 130 0.56 -1.03 3.60
CA LEU A 130 1.80 -1.81 3.62
C LEU A 130 1.45 -3.30 3.67
N ARG A 131 2.41 -4.13 3.31
CA ARG A 131 2.28 -5.58 3.45
C ARG A 131 3.46 -6.16 4.21
N LEU A 132 3.16 -7.15 5.04
CA LEU A 132 4.18 -7.98 5.69
C LEU A 132 4.15 -9.35 5.05
N LEU A 133 5.25 -9.76 4.48
CA LEU A 133 5.42 -11.06 3.85
C LEU A 133 6.47 -11.87 4.59
N ASN A 134 6.38 -13.19 4.48
CA ASN A 134 7.48 -14.07 4.85
C ASN A 134 8.54 -14.06 3.75
N ASP A 135 9.76 -14.39 4.10
CA ASP A 135 10.89 -14.38 3.17
C ASP A 135 10.74 -15.33 1.97
N ASP A 136 9.97 -16.41 2.12
CA ASP A 136 9.70 -17.39 1.07
C ASP A 136 8.47 -17.09 0.22
N GLU A 137 7.80 -15.97 0.45
CA GLU A 137 6.58 -15.60 -0.28
C GLU A 137 6.86 -14.73 -1.51
N ILE A 138 8.11 -14.44 -1.80
CA ILE A 138 8.51 -13.69 -2.99
C ILE A 138 8.52 -14.62 -4.19
N LEU A 139 7.81 -14.24 -5.24
CA LEU A 139 7.70 -15.03 -6.46
C LEU A 139 8.76 -14.67 -7.49
N ALA A 140 9.11 -13.40 -7.61
CA ALA A 140 10.08 -12.93 -8.60
C ALA A 140 10.68 -11.58 -8.19
N LEU A 141 11.86 -11.31 -8.74
CA LEU A 141 12.48 -9.98 -8.73
C LEU A 141 12.20 -9.31 -10.07
N ILE A 142 11.99 -8.00 -10.04
CA ILE A 142 11.83 -7.19 -11.23
C ILE A 142 12.71 -5.95 -11.11
N ASP A 143 13.16 -5.43 -12.24
CA ASP A 143 13.99 -4.23 -12.25
C ASP A 143 13.14 -2.97 -12.19
N ASP A 144 12.03 -2.96 -12.92
CA ASP A 144 11.13 -1.82 -12.99
C ASP A 144 9.68 -2.31 -12.82
N PRO A 145 8.95 -1.79 -11.83
CA PRO A 145 7.55 -2.19 -11.64
C PRO A 145 6.66 -1.82 -12.82
N GLU A 146 7.04 -0.84 -13.62
CA GLU A 146 6.32 -0.44 -14.83
C GLU A 146 6.37 -1.51 -15.94
N ASP A 147 7.32 -2.44 -15.87
CA ASP A 147 7.42 -3.54 -16.83
C ASP A 147 6.30 -4.56 -16.67
N ILE A 148 5.65 -4.59 -15.53
CA ILE A 148 4.51 -5.50 -15.28
C ILE A 148 3.23 -4.80 -15.71
N LEU A 149 2.64 -5.30 -16.79
CA LEU A 149 1.43 -4.72 -17.37
C LEU A 149 0.14 -5.37 -16.87
N GLY A 150 0.23 -6.54 -16.28
CA GLY A 150 -0.92 -7.27 -15.75
C GLY A 150 -0.48 -8.54 -15.03
N PHE A 151 -1.43 -9.08 -14.29
CA PHE A 151 -1.18 -10.30 -13.51
C PHE A 151 -2.41 -11.17 -13.46
#